data_34160803f959b6a67c0bdb12c49c0fd1
#
_entry.id   34160803f959b6a67c0bdb12c49c0fd1
#
_cell.length_a   1.000
_cell.length_b   1.000
_cell.length_c   1.000
_cell.angle_alpha   90.00
_cell.angle_beta   90.00
_cell.angle_gamma   90.00
#
_symmetry.space_group_name_H-M   'P 1'
#
loop_
_entity.id
_entity.type
_entity.pdbx_description
1 polymer ?
#
loop_
_entity_poly.entity_id
_entity_poly.type
_entity_poly.pdbx_seq_one_letter_code
_entity_poly.pdbx_strand_id
1 'polypeptide(L)'
;MKKKIIALIMIIPIVFLIALFSVGKAAGVYADIPVTGIQITTQNEDGFIDVDVADYDPIAFLAQVQPVNARNQKYSFEISGVGGDEAPDGFEIIDGKLHIDNVGKVKITAISAEKGFKDSVIVSAYSTKV
;
A
#
# COMPACT_ATOMS: atom_id res chain seq x y z
N MET A 1 -2.26 13.34 12.86
CA MET A 1 -3.25 14.13 12.57
C MET A 1 -3.68 14.14 11.16
N LYS A 2 -3.27 15.06 10.41
CA LYS A 2 -3.70 15.06 9.04
C LYS A 2 -3.26 13.82 8.33
N LYS A 3 -2.20 13.19 8.75
CA LYS A 3 -1.77 11.98 8.10
C LYS A 3 -2.77 10.89 8.11
N LYS A 4 -3.46 10.72 9.20
CA LYS A 4 -4.42 9.66 9.25
C LYS A 4 -5.55 9.85 8.34
N ILE A 5 -5.97 11.07 8.21
CA ILE A 5 -7.07 11.36 7.34
C ILE A 5 -6.68 11.07 5.92
N ILE A 6 -5.46 11.39 5.60
CA ILE A 6 -4.99 11.16 4.26
C ILE A 6 -4.91 9.69 3.94
N ALA A 7 -4.50 8.90 4.90
CA ALA A 7 -4.44 7.48 4.67
C ALA A 7 -5.82 6.93 4.40
N LEU A 8 -6.81 7.48 5.05
CA LEU A 8 -8.16 7.05 4.81
C LEU A 8 -8.60 7.38 3.41
N ILE A 9 -8.21 8.54 2.94
CA ILE A 9 -8.55 8.95 1.61
C ILE A 9 -7.95 8.02 0.58
N MET A 10 -6.78 7.52 0.87
CA MET A 10 -6.15 6.61 -0.04
C MET A 10 -6.99 5.39 -0.31
N ILE A 11 -7.68 4.92 0.68
CA ILE A 11 -8.50 3.74 0.51
C ILE A 11 -9.77 4.04 -0.23
N ILE A 12 -10.32 5.18 0.00
CA ILE A 12 -11.58 5.57 -0.61
C ILE A 12 -11.64 5.43 -2.13
N PRO A 13 -10.65 5.89 -2.86
CA PRO A 13 -10.73 5.78 -4.30
C PRO A 13 -10.89 4.35 -4.79
N ILE A 14 -10.26 3.45 -4.11
CA ILE A 14 -10.34 2.06 -4.51
C ILE A 14 -11.73 1.54 -4.27
N VAL A 15 -12.28 1.86 -3.13
CA VAL A 15 -13.61 1.41 -2.80
C VAL A 15 -14.62 2.01 -3.76
N PHE A 16 -14.42 3.24 -4.11
CA PHE A 16 -15.31 3.92 -5.01
C PHE A 16 -15.31 3.24 -6.38
N LEU A 17 -14.16 2.91 -6.85
CA LEU A 17 -14.05 2.26 -8.12
C LEU A 17 -14.80 0.95 -8.15
N ILE A 18 -14.67 0.21 -7.09
CA ILE A 18 -15.35 -1.06 -6.98
C ILE A 18 -16.85 -0.87 -6.91
N ALA A 19 -17.26 0.15 -6.25
CA ALA A 19 -18.68 0.42 -6.13
C ALA A 19 -19.31 0.65 -7.49
N LEU A 20 -18.62 1.40 -8.32
CA LEU A 20 -19.13 1.63 -9.64
C LEU A 20 -19.31 0.34 -10.37
N PHE A 21 -18.35 -0.47 -10.26
CA PHE A 21 -18.36 -1.72 -10.91
C PHE A 21 -19.48 -2.58 -10.42
N SER A 22 -19.61 -2.68 -9.14
CA SER A 22 -20.63 -3.49 -8.54
C SER A 22 -22.01 -3.08 -8.96
N VAL A 23 -22.21 -1.83 -9.02
CA VAL A 23 -23.51 -1.34 -9.41
C VAL A 23 -23.85 -1.82 -10.79
N GLY A 24 -22.89 -1.80 -11.64
CA GLY A 24 -23.11 -2.24 -12.96
C GLY A 24 -23.55 -3.67 -13.01
N LYS A 25 -23.15 -4.44 -12.08
CA LYS A 25 -23.51 -5.80 -12.09
C LYS A 25 -24.81 -6.00 -11.53
N ALA A 26 -25.18 -5.21 -10.67
CA ALA A 26 -26.44 -5.30 -10.12
C ALA A 26 -26.78 -6.69 -9.95
N ALA A 27 -26.00 -7.46 -10.14
CA ALA A 27 -26.42 -8.76 -10.13
C ALA A 27 -26.27 -9.37 -8.85
N GLY A 28 -26.08 -8.90 -7.90
CA GLY A 28 -26.01 -9.58 -6.67
C GLY A 28 -25.31 -10.91 -6.79
N VAL A 29 -25.24 -11.37 -7.97
CA VAL A 29 -24.64 -12.65 -8.20
C VAL A 29 -23.18 -12.63 -7.82
N TYR A 30 -22.56 -11.48 -7.96
CA TYR A 30 -21.16 -11.36 -7.72
C TYR A 30 -20.83 -10.88 -6.33
N ALA A 31 -21.83 -10.75 -5.52
CA ALA A 31 -21.62 -10.16 -4.22
C ALA A 31 -20.67 -10.93 -3.34
N ASP A 32 -20.57 -12.18 -3.56
CA ASP A 32 -19.77 -12.99 -2.65
C ASP A 32 -18.45 -13.48 -3.20
N ILE A 33 -17.90 -12.78 -4.14
CA ILE A 33 -16.59 -13.17 -4.62
C ILE A 33 -15.58 -12.86 -3.53
N PRO A 34 -14.96 -13.88 -2.97
CA PRO A 34 -14.05 -13.66 -1.84
C PRO A 34 -12.69 -13.16 -2.27
N VAL A 35 -11.99 -12.55 -1.34
CA VAL A 35 -10.63 -12.13 -1.56
C VAL A 35 -9.74 -13.36 -1.57
N THR A 36 -8.83 -13.43 -2.52
CA THR A 36 -7.89 -14.54 -2.60
C THR A 36 -6.45 -14.08 -2.48
N GLY A 37 -6.20 -12.79 -2.43
CA GLY A 37 -4.84 -12.30 -2.28
C GLY A 37 -4.77 -10.80 -2.39
N ILE A 38 -3.56 -10.28 -2.31
CA ILE A 38 -3.32 -8.87 -2.49
C ILE A 38 -1.94 -8.72 -3.09
N GLN A 39 -1.74 -7.70 -3.89
CA GLN A 39 -0.46 -7.47 -4.53
C GLN A 39 -0.14 -5.99 -4.52
N ILE A 40 1.06 -5.64 -4.10
CA ILE A 40 1.52 -4.26 -4.18
C ILE A 40 1.85 -3.97 -5.62
N THR A 41 1.23 -2.94 -6.17
CA THR A 41 1.39 -2.60 -7.58
C THR A 41 2.38 -1.47 -7.80
N THR A 42 2.90 -0.87 -6.74
CA THR A 42 3.95 0.12 -6.86
C THR A 42 5.16 -0.53 -7.51
N GLN A 43 5.76 0.17 -8.45
CA GLN A 43 6.88 -0.39 -9.20
C GLN A 43 8.04 -0.76 -8.29
N ASN A 44 8.53 -1.96 -8.43
CA ASN A 44 9.64 -2.42 -7.61
C ASN A 44 10.40 -3.49 -8.40
N GLU A 45 11.59 -3.82 -7.91
CA GLU A 45 12.38 -4.87 -8.54
C GLU A 45 12.49 -6.02 -7.57
N ASP A 46 11.76 -7.08 -7.85
CA ASP A 46 11.79 -8.27 -7.01
C ASP A 46 11.51 -7.96 -5.55
N GLY A 47 10.60 -7.05 -5.30
CA GLY A 47 10.21 -6.72 -3.94
C GLY A 47 11.10 -5.68 -3.28
N PHE A 48 11.92 -4.98 -4.04
CA PHE A 48 12.79 -3.95 -3.49
C PHE A 48 12.59 -2.63 -4.19
N ILE A 49 12.61 -1.56 -3.43
CA ILE A 49 12.55 -0.19 -3.94
C ILE A 49 13.70 0.58 -3.33
N ASP A 50 14.59 1.11 -4.17
CA ASP A 50 15.70 1.92 -3.69
C ASP A 50 15.40 3.38 -3.94
N VAL A 51 15.61 4.20 -2.93
CA VAL A 51 15.27 5.62 -3.00
C VAL A 51 16.43 6.46 -2.51
N ASP A 52 16.81 7.44 -3.31
CA ASP A 52 17.83 8.40 -2.88
C ASP A 52 17.08 9.59 -2.27
N VAL A 53 17.12 9.71 -0.97
CA VAL A 53 16.35 10.75 -0.30
C VAL A 53 16.85 12.15 -0.60
N ALA A 54 18.04 12.27 -1.19
CA ALA A 54 18.56 13.57 -1.55
C ALA A 54 17.87 14.10 -2.80
N ASP A 55 17.20 13.24 -3.53
CA ASP A 55 16.60 13.65 -4.79
C ASP A 55 15.44 12.74 -5.13
N TYR A 56 14.34 12.87 -4.40
CA TYR A 56 13.19 12.02 -4.65
C TYR A 56 11.91 12.80 -4.48
N ASP A 57 10.86 12.30 -5.11
CA ASP A 57 9.51 12.77 -4.87
C ASP A 57 8.78 11.69 -4.11
N PRO A 58 7.79 12.06 -3.33
CA PRO A 58 6.99 11.05 -2.62
C PRO A 58 6.47 10.00 -3.60
N ILE A 59 6.57 8.76 -3.19
CA ILE A 59 6.27 7.63 -4.06
C ILE A 59 4.84 7.17 -3.86
N ALA A 60 4.07 7.11 -4.94
CA ALA A 60 2.72 6.62 -4.85
C ALA A 60 2.75 5.15 -4.48
N PHE A 61 2.11 4.79 -3.38
CA PHE A 61 2.13 3.43 -2.90
C PHE A 61 0.74 2.82 -3.04
N LEU A 62 0.65 1.79 -3.85
CA LEU A 62 -0.64 1.23 -4.24
C LEU A 62 -0.62 -0.28 -4.16
N ALA A 63 -1.79 -0.84 -3.97
CA ALA A 63 -1.95 -2.29 -3.97
C ALA A 63 -3.28 -2.65 -4.62
N GLN A 64 -3.41 -3.88 -5.02
CA GLN A 64 -4.62 -4.37 -5.63
C GLN A 64 -5.06 -5.65 -4.93
N VAL A 65 -6.27 -5.65 -4.40
CA VAL A 65 -6.84 -6.84 -3.81
C VAL A 65 -7.28 -7.75 -4.95
N GLN A 66 -7.10 -9.02 -4.78
CA GLN A 66 -7.40 -9.99 -5.82
C GLN A 66 -8.48 -10.95 -5.39
N PRO A 67 -9.34 -11.37 -6.31
CA PRO A 67 -9.35 -10.93 -7.70
C PRO A 67 -9.87 -9.50 -7.83
N VAL A 68 -9.70 -8.89 -8.99
CA VAL A 68 -10.09 -7.49 -9.13
C VAL A 68 -11.57 -7.27 -8.91
N ASN A 69 -12.37 -8.30 -9.04
CA ASN A 69 -13.79 -8.20 -8.78
C ASN A 69 -14.19 -8.77 -7.42
N ALA A 70 -13.23 -8.92 -6.53
CA ALA A 70 -13.55 -9.35 -5.19
C ALA A 70 -14.46 -8.32 -4.55
N ARG A 71 -15.36 -8.81 -3.71
CA ARG A 71 -16.34 -7.96 -3.10
C ARG A 71 -15.74 -6.92 -2.18
N ASN A 72 -14.75 -7.29 -1.40
CA ASN A 72 -14.13 -6.37 -0.46
C ASN A 72 -12.74 -5.99 -0.96
N GLN A 73 -12.62 -4.75 -1.45
CA GLN A 73 -11.35 -4.27 -2.00
C GLN A 73 -10.55 -3.46 -1.01
N LYS A 74 -10.94 -3.45 0.24
CA LYS A 74 -10.25 -2.64 1.24
C LYS A 74 -8.94 -3.26 1.67
N TYR A 75 -7.98 -2.42 1.93
CA TYR A 75 -6.68 -2.86 2.42
C TYR A 75 -6.02 -1.73 3.20
N SER A 76 -4.94 -2.07 3.87
CA SER A 76 -4.16 -1.09 4.60
C SER A 76 -2.69 -1.40 4.41
N PHE A 77 -1.84 -0.46 4.81
CA PHE A 77 -0.40 -0.65 4.77
C PHE A 77 0.15 -0.62 6.18
N GLU A 78 1.19 -1.39 6.39
CA GLU A 78 1.90 -1.40 7.67
C GLU A 78 3.38 -1.21 7.37
N ILE A 79 4.04 -0.33 8.13
CA ILE A 79 5.47 -0.11 7.97
C ILE A 79 6.17 -0.74 9.17
N SER A 80 7.11 -1.62 8.91
CA SER A 80 7.81 -2.32 9.97
C SER A 80 9.29 -2.37 9.66
N GLY A 81 10.08 -2.85 10.61
CA GLY A 81 11.51 -3.00 10.41
C GLY A 81 11.81 -4.23 9.60
N VAL A 82 13.03 -4.31 9.12
CA VAL A 82 13.48 -5.43 8.33
C VAL A 82 14.22 -6.39 9.24
N GLY A 83 13.93 -7.67 9.08
CA GLY A 83 14.69 -8.68 9.81
C GLY A 83 14.49 -8.67 11.31
N GLY A 84 13.33 -8.21 11.76
CA GLY A 84 13.07 -8.19 13.18
C GLY A 84 13.49 -6.91 13.88
N ASP A 85 14.12 -6.01 13.17
CA ASP A 85 14.49 -4.74 13.74
C ASP A 85 13.29 -3.82 13.82
N GLU A 86 13.39 -2.78 14.61
CA GLU A 86 12.35 -1.78 14.64
C GLU A 86 12.44 -0.92 13.41
N ALA A 87 11.32 -0.44 12.94
CA ALA A 87 11.32 0.46 11.80
C ALA A 87 11.98 1.78 12.20
N PRO A 88 12.87 2.30 11.38
CA PRO A 88 13.43 3.60 11.65
C PRO A 88 12.37 4.68 11.50
N ASP A 89 12.55 5.79 12.17
CA ASP A 89 11.65 6.92 12.06
C ASP A 89 11.79 7.55 10.68
N GLY A 90 10.81 8.31 10.29
CA GLY A 90 10.93 9.10 9.08
C GLY A 90 10.30 8.48 7.85
N PHE A 91 9.54 7.41 8.03
CA PHE A 91 8.84 6.77 6.92
C PHE A 91 7.35 6.80 7.20
N GLU A 92 6.59 7.42 6.32
CA GLU A 92 5.14 7.52 6.48
C GLU A 92 4.44 7.44 5.15
N ILE A 93 3.26 6.86 5.15
CA ILE A 93 2.42 6.89 3.95
C ILE A 93 1.33 7.93 4.21
N ILE A 94 1.36 9.00 3.43
CA ILE A 94 0.44 10.12 3.57
C ILE A 94 -0.22 10.36 2.24
N ASP A 95 -1.55 10.34 2.23
CA ASP A 95 -2.30 10.59 1.01
C ASP A 95 -1.88 9.64 -0.11
N GLY A 96 -1.65 8.41 0.25
CA GLY A 96 -1.28 7.41 -0.74
C GLY A 96 0.15 7.48 -1.23
N LYS A 97 0.97 8.30 -0.60
CA LYS A 97 2.35 8.45 -1.03
C LYS A 97 3.29 8.19 0.13
N LEU A 98 4.37 7.53 -0.16
CA LEU A 98 5.39 7.27 0.83
C LEU A 98 6.31 8.47 0.94
N HIS A 99 6.39 9.03 2.14
CA HIS A 99 7.26 10.16 2.45
C HIS A 99 8.41 9.65 3.29
N ILE A 100 9.62 10.02 2.93
CA ILE A 100 10.82 9.53 3.57
C ILE A 100 11.65 10.72 4.03
N ASP A 101 11.90 10.78 5.33
CA ASP A 101 12.70 11.86 5.91
C ASP A 101 14.02 11.37 6.46
N ASN A 102 14.36 10.13 6.25
CA ASN A 102 15.54 9.57 6.87
C ASN A 102 16.08 8.43 6.00
N VAL A 103 17.29 8.03 6.23
CA VAL A 103 17.84 6.88 5.54
C VAL A 103 17.54 5.63 6.36
N GLY A 104 17.50 4.50 5.72
CA GLY A 104 17.24 3.25 6.41
C GLY A 104 16.43 2.32 5.55
N LYS A 105 16.09 1.19 6.10
CA LYS A 105 15.28 0.20 5.40
C LYS A 105 14.02 -0.09 6.17
N VAL A 106 12.91 -0.16 5.46
CA VAL A 106 11.65 -0.54 6.06
C VAL A 106 10.98 -1.56 5.18
N LYS A 107 10.09 -2.32 5.78
CA LYS A 107 9.27 -3.27 5.07
C LYS A 107 7.87 -2.71 5.07
N ILE A 108 7.29 -2.57 3.90
CA ILE A 108 5.94 -2.07 3.77
C ILE A 108 5.06 -3.22 3.33
N THR A 109 4.03 -3.50 4.11
CA THR A 109 3.16 -4.65 3.89
C THR A 109 1.76 -4.16 3.61
N ALA A 110 1.19 -4.64 2.51
CA ALA A 110 -0.21 -4.38 2.21
C ALA A 110 -1.00 -5.54 2.79
N ILE A 111 -2.10 -5.24 3.46
CA ILE A 111 -2.90 -6.25 4.14
C ILE A 111 -4.34 -6.08 3.73
N SER A 112 -4.92 -7.13 3.16
CA SER A 112 -6.32 -7.06 2.76
C SER A 112 -7.19 -7.07 4.01
N ALA A 113 -8.28 -6.31 3.96
CA ALA A 113 -9.18 -6.25 5.11
C ALA A 113 -9.88 -7.58 5.32
N GLU A 114 -10.20 -8.25 4.24
CA GLU A 114 -10.81 -9.56 4.33
C GLU A 114 -9.73 -10.62 4.30
N LYS A 115 -9.73 -11.49 5.29
CA LYS A 115 -8.81 -12.63 5.39
C LYS A 115 -7.35 -12.29 5.62
N GLY A 116 -6.99 -11.03 5.63
CA GLY A 116 -5.64 -10.64 6.02
C GLY A 116 -4.52 -11.14 5.14
N PHE A 117 -4.77 -11.27 3.84
CA PHE A 117 -3.69 -11.62 2.92
C PHE A 117 -2.68 -10.49 2.89
N LYS A 118 -1.42 -10.81 2.67
CA LYS A 118 -0.34 -9.85 2.74
C LYS A 118 0.58 -9.93 1.56
N ASP A 119 1.13 -8.78 1.20
CA ASP A 119 2.21 -8.70 0.24
C ASP A 119 3.15 -7.59 0.72
N SER A 120 4.45 -7.77 0.57
CA SER A 120 5.41 -6.83 1.15
C SER A 120 6.48 -6.44 0.16
N VAL A 121 7.00 -5.23 0.35
CA VAL A 121 8.21 -4.81 -0.36
C VAL A 121 9.14 -4.17 0.66
N ILE A 122 10.42 -4.14 0.34
CA ILE A 122 11.41 -3.51 1.19
C ILE A 122 11.86 -2.24 0.52
N VAL A 123 11.77 -1.13 1.24
CA VAL A 123 12.23 0.16 0.75
C VAL A 123 13.55 0.47 1.41
N SER A 124 14.55 0.71 0.59
CA SER A 124 15.88 1.05 1.08
C SER A 124 16.15 2.51 0.72
N ALA A 125 16.18 3.35 1.72
CA ALA A 125 16.42 4.77 1.53
C ALA A 125 17.86 5.08 1.85
N TYR A 126 18.52 5.75 0.93
CA TYR A 126 19.90 6.14 1.10
C TYR A 126 20.05 7.58 0.67
N SER A 127 21.21 8.17 0.90
CA SER A 127 21.45 9.55 0.50
C SER A 127 22.80 9.66 -0.17
N THR A 128 22.79 10.19 -1.38
CA THR A 128 24.05 10.45 -2.07
C THR A 128 24.59 11.82 -1.68
N LYS A 129 23.81 12.61 -0.95
CA LYS A 129 24.27 13.91 -0.52
C LYS A 129 24.88 13.82 0.84
N VAL A 130 26.00 14.40 1.04
CA VAL A 130 26.73 14.27 2.30
C VAL A 130 26.64 15.55 3.10
#